data_db28b84ce639a5a846bccd65c557e81b
#
_entry.id   db28b84ce639a5a846bccd65c557e81b
#
_cell.length_a   1.000
_cell.length_b   1.000
_cell.length_c   1.000
_cell.angle_alpha   90.00
_cell.angle_beta   90.00
_cell.angle_gamma   90.00
#
_symmetry.space_group_name_H-M   'P 1'
#
loop_
_entity.id
_entity.type
_entity.pdbx_description
1 polymer ?
#
loop_
_entity_poly.entity_id
_entity_poly.type
_entity_poly.pdbx_seq_one_letter_code
_entity_poly.pdbx_strand_id
1 'polypeptide(L)'
;LAEALEKNIYQANSKIFCENGHFQIGKRVIREAEKDHAQGLITVSEVLAYSSNIGTSKVALKLGDDALRAALLRFGFGQKAGLDLPGEARGIVLGLPWKDHLLANVSFGQGMTSSPLQMANAYAAIANGGILNKPYIVQSITDHEFNRKIENKPTEIRRVISEETSQKMRMMLAGVTS
;
A
#
# COMPACT_ATOMS: atom_id res chain seq x y z
N LEU A 1 -2.89 4.02 4.23
CA LEU A 1 -4.29 4.00 4.72
C LEU A 1 -4.63 2.69 5.43
N ALA A 2 -4.40 1.51 4.82
CA ALA A 2 -4.71 0.20 5.43
C ALA A 2 -4.19 0.05 6.86
N GLU A 3 -2.92 0.43 7.12
CA GLU A 3 -2.33 0.35 8.47
C GLU A 3 -3.00 1.29 9.49
N ALA A 4 -3.45 2.47 9.03
CA ALA A 4 -4.15 3.41 9.90
C ALA A 4 -5.54 2.90 10.30
N LEU A 5 -6.21 2.18 9.41
CA LEU A 5 -7.47 1.48 9.70
C LEU A 5 -7.21 0.28 10.63
N GLU A 6 -6.19 -0.53 10.34
CA GLU A 6 -5.80 -1.70 11.15
C GLU A 6 -5.50 -1.34 12.60
N LYS A 7 -4.82 -0.22 12.80
CA LYS A 7 -4.50 0.31 14.14
C LYS A 7 -5.63 1.15 14.77
N ASN A 8 -6.78 1.25 14.12
CA ASN A 8 -7.90 2.08 14.57
C ASN A 8 -7.53 3.56 14.83
N ILE A 9 -6.47 4.08 14.16
CA ILE A 9 -6.08 5.49 14.21
C ILE A 9 -7.10 6.36 13.48
N TYR A 10 -7.65 5.81 12.40
CA TYR A 10 -8.72 6.40 11.60
C TYR A 10 -9.76 5.34 11.24
N GLN A 11 -10.99 5.80 10.99
CA GLN A 11 -12.06 5.04 10.35
C GLN A 11 -12.28 5.59 8.93
N ALA A 12 -12.96 4.82 8.08
CA ALA A 12 -13.26 5.23 6.70
C ALA A 12 -13.97 6.58 6.59
N ASN A 13 -14.87 6.88 7.55
CA ASN A 13 -15.63 8.12 7.65
C ASN A 13 -14.97 9.21 8.51
N SER A 14 -13.79 8.97 9.08
CA SER A 14 -13.04 9.99 9.82
C SER A 14 -12.70 11.14 8.90
N LYS A 15 -12.87 12.38 9.37
CA LYS A 15 -12.62 13.58 8.58
C LYS A 15 -11.20 14.08 8.75
N ILE A 16 -10.60 14.53 7.65
CA ILE A 16 -9.27 15.13 7.57
C ILE A 16 -9.39 16.44 6.82
N PHE A 17 -8.85 17.51 7.39
CA PHE A 17 -8.76 18.79 6.70
C PHE A 17 -7.50 18.81 5.81
N CYS A 18 -7.69 18.95 4.49
CA CYS A 18 -6.62 18.89 3.49
C CYS A 18 -6.10 20.28 3.07
N GLU A 19 -6.20 21.28 3.97
CA GLU A 19 -5.57 22.60 3.86
C GLU A 19 -5.84 23.32 2.52
N ASN A 20 -6.97 23.04 1.88
CA ASN A 20 -7.34 23.58 0.58
C ASN A 20 -6.20 23.48 -0.46
N GLY A 21 -5.49 22.36 -0.44
CA GLY A 21 -4.46 22.03 -1.42
C GLY A 21 -3.03 22.49 -1.10
N HIS A 22 -2.79 23.08 0.11
CA HIS A 22 -1.45 23.57 0.49
C HIS A 22 -1.11 23.24 1.93
N PHE A 23 -0.35 22.18 2.15
CA PHE A 23 0.05 21.75 3.48
C PHE A 23 1.56 21.95 3.72
N GLN A 24 1.90 22.79 4.68
CA GLN A 24 3.29 23.11 5.00
C GLN A 24 3.85 22.18 6.07
N ILE A 25 5.01 21.56 5.77
CA ILE A 25 5.79 20.75 6.71
C ILE A 25 7.20 21.36 6.81
N GLY A 26 7.45 22.07 7.89
CA GLY A 26 8.68 22.83 8.07
C GLY A 26 8.86 23.87 6.95
N LYS A 27 9.92 23.75 6.15
CA LYS A 27 10.19 24.65 5.00
C LYS A 27 9.63 24.12 3.67
N ARG A 28 8.96 22.98 3.65
CA ARG A 28 8.43 22.35 2.44
C ARG A 28 6.91 22.42 2.40
N VAL A 29 6.36 22.46 1.19
CA VAL A 29 4.92 22.48 0.96
C VAL A 29 4.53 21.23 0.19
N ILE A 30 3.61 20.45 0.75
CA ILE A 30 2.92 19.36 0.06
C ILE A 30 1.72 19.98 -0.68
N ARG A 31 1.53 19.56 -1.93
CA ARG A 31 0.41 19.98 -2.77
C ARG A 31 -0.29 18.75 -3.34
N GLU A 32 -1.54 18.93 -3.70
CA GLU A 32 -2.25 17.92 -4.48
C GLU A 32 -1.66 17.79 -5.88
N ALA A 33 -1.82 16.62 -6.50
CA ALA A 33 -1.30 16.36 -7.85
C ALA A 33 -2.00 17.23 -8.90
N GLU A 34 -3.30 17.44 -8.72
CA GLU A 34 -4.14 18.24 -9.59
C GLU A 34 -4.72 19.44 -8.81
N LYS A 35 -4.79 20.61 -9.47
CA LYS A 35 -5.28 21.83 -8.84
C LYS A 35 -6.76 21.75 -8.43
N ASP A 36 -7.54 21.00 -9.19
CA ASP A 36 -8.98 20.80 -8.96
C ASP A 36 -9.26 19.87 -7.79
N HIS A 37 -8.24 19.17 -7.29
CA HIS A 37 -8.29 18.32 -6.09
C HIS A 37 -7.94 19.06 -4.79
N ALA A 38 -7.90 20.40 -4.81
CA ALA A 38 -7.68 21.22 -3.62
C ALA A 38 -8.89 21.13 -2.68
N GLN A 39 -8.91 20.11 -1.81
CA GLN A 39 -10.01 19.81 -0.91
C GLN A 39 -9.83 20.48 0.45
N GLY A 40 -10.96 20.82 1.10
CA GLY A 40 -11.01 21.24 2.49
C GLY A 40 -11.11 20.04 3.44
N LEU A 41 -12.29 19.86 4.03
CA LEU A 41 -12.56 18.76 4.98
C LEU A 41 -13.18 17.57 4.23
N ILE A 42 -12.44 16.47 4.12
CA ILE A 42 -12.87 15.23 3.46
C ILE A 42 -12.70 14.03 4.38
N THR A 43 -13.38 12.93 4.07
CA THR A 43 -13.26 11.65 4.78
C THR A 43 -12.01 10.89 4.34
N VAL A 44 -11.57 9.92 5.15
CA VAL A 44 -10.45 9.01 4.78
C VAL A 44 -10.77 8.20 3.51
N SER A 45 -12.03 7.85 3.29
CA SER A 45 -12.48 7.24 2.02
C SER A 45 -12.26 8.19 0.84
N GLU A 46 -12.63 9.46 0.98
CA GLU A 46 -12.43 10.48 -0.06
C GLU A 46 -10.94 10.82 -0.26
N VAL A 47 -10.09 10.74 0.79
CA VAL A 47 -8.63 10.83 0.64
C VAL A 47 -8.12 9.80 -0.35
N LEU A 48 -8.65 8.57 -0.30
CA LEU A 48 -8.29 7.52 -1.25
C LEU A 48 -8.89 7.78 -2.63
N ALA A 49 -10.19 8.12 -2.70
CA ALA A 49 -10.92 8.34 -3.95
C ALA A 49 -10.35 9.50 -4.77
N TYR A 50 -10.01 10.60 -4.12
CA TYR A 50 -9.43 11.79 -4.78
C TYR A 50 -7.91 11.75 -4.87
N SER A 51 -7.28 10.66 -4.39
CA SER A 51 -5.82 10.53 -4.38
C SER A 51 -5.11 11.72 -3.69
N SER A 52 -5.67 12.18 -2.55
CA SER A 52 -5.16 13.35 -1.84
C SER A 52 -3.78 13.08 -1.24
N ASN A 53 -2.77 13.78 -1.73
CA ASN A 53 -1.42 13.77 -1.18
C ASN A 53 -1.39 14.32 0.25
N ILE A 54 -2.15 15.38 0.50
CA ILE A 54 -2.20 16.05 1.81
C ILE A 54 -2.90 15.16 2.83
N GLY A 55 -4.06 14.60 2.48
CA GLY A 55 -4.80 13.70 3.34
C GLY A 55 -3.97 12.47 3.72
N THR A 56 -3.31 11.84 2.74
CA THR A 56 -2.44 10.69 2.97
C THR A 56 -1.23 11.05 3.82
N SER A 57 -0.62 12.22 3.60
CA SER A 57 0.49 12.73 4.42
C SER A 57 0.09 12.90 5.89
N LYS A 58 -1.08 13.48 6.15
CA LYS A 58 -1.59 13.68 7.53
C LYS A 58 -1.86 12.35 8.24
N VAL A 59 -2.40 11.37 7.51
CA VAL A 59 -2.55 10.01 8.03
C VAL A 59 -1.20 9.41 8.40
N ALA A 60 -0.20 9.54 7.53
CA ALA A 60 1.14 9.01 7.78
C ALA A 60 1.85 9.70 8.96
N LEU A 61 1.75 11.01 9.06
CA LEU A 61 2.32 11.77 10.18
C LEU A 61 1.72 11.34 11.52
N LYS A 62 0.42 11.02 11.55
CA LYS A 62 -0.24 10.51 12.76
C LYS A 62 0.10 9.05 13.05
N LEU A 63 0.34 8.26 12.01
CA LEU A 63 0.74 6.85 12.13
C LEU A 63 2.18 6.71 12.65
N GLY A 64 3.09 7.58 12.21
CA GLY A 64 4.52 7.53 12.48
C GLY A 64 5.31 6.71 11.46
N ASP A 65 6.60 6.99 11.39
CA ASP A 65 7.52 6.40 10.41
C ASP A 65 7.80 4.91 10.67
N ASP A 66 7.95 4.50 11.94
CA ASP A 66 8.12 3.10 12.32
C ASP A 66 6.94 2.24 11.84
N ALA A 67 5.71 2.69 12.11
CA ALA A 67 4.51 1.93 11.76
C ALA A 67 4.29 1.89 10.25
N LEU A 68 4.50 3.02 9.54
CA LEU A 68 4.39 3.04 8.08
C LEU A 68 5.43 2.14 7.43
N ARG A 69 6.69 2.22 7.86
CA ARG A 69 7.76 1.38 7.34
C ARG A 69 7.51 -0.10 7.61
N ALA A 70 7.10 -0.46 8.82
CA ALA A 70 6.75 -1.83 9.16
C ALA A 70 5.62 -2.37 8.28
N ALA A 71 4.59 -1.56 8.02
CA ALA A 71 3.51 -1.91 7.11
C ALA A 71 4.01 -2.15 5.69
N LEU A 72 4.83 -1.26 5.13
CA LEU A 72 5.40 -1.42 3.78
C LEU A 72 6.19 -2.74 3.66
N LEU A 73 7.07 -3.04 4.63
CA LEU A 73 7.82 -4.29 4.63
C LEU A 73 6.91 -5.52 4.79
N ARG A 74 5.86 -5.42 5.60
CA ARG A 74 4.87 -6.49 5.80
C ARG A 74 4.10 -6.78 4.51
N PHE A 75 3.78 -5.75 3.70
CA PHE A 75 3.18 -5.88 2.38
C PHE A 75 4.16 -6.35 1.28
N GLY A 76 5.45 -6.57 1.61
CA GLY A 76 6.45 -7.11 0.70
C GLY A 76 7.27 -6.07 -0.06
N PHE A 77 7.07 -4.77 0.20
CA PHE A 77 7.93 -3.73 -0.40
C PHE A 77 9.35 -3.81 0.16
N GLY A 78 10.34 -3.48 -0.66
CA GLY A 78 11.75 -3.55 -0.28
C GLY A 78 12.35 -4.98 -0.23
N GLN A 79 11.57 -6.00 -0.63
CA GLN A 79 11.97 -7.41 -0.66
C GLN A 79 11.64 -8.02 -2.03
N LYS A 80 12.35 -9.07 -2.44
CA LYS A 80 11.93 -9.86 -3.60
C LYS A 80 10.60 -10.56 -3.29
N ALA A 81 9.69 -10.61 -4.24
CA ALA A 81 8.41 -11.32 -4.09
C ALA A 81 8.60 -12.85 -4.10
N GLY A 82 9.75 -13.32 -4.56
CA GLY A 82 10.13 -14.74 -4.60
C GLY A 82 9.63 -15.48 -5.83
N LEU A 83 9.50 -14.75 -6.94
CA LEU A 83 9.23 -15.34 -8.23
C LEU A 83 10.46 -16.14 -8.71
N ASP A 84 10.26 -17.34 -9.23
CA ASP A 84 11.34 -18.21 -9.71
C ASP A 84 11.86 -17.76 -11.10
N LEU A 85 12.18 -16.46 -11.23
CA LEU A 85 12.75 -15.85 -12.43
C LEU A 85 13.96 -15.00 -12.09
N PRO A 86 14.99 -14.97 -12.96
CA PRO A 86 16.13 -14.08 -12.78
C PRO A 86 15.71 -12.61 -12.94
N GLY A 87 16.48 -11.68 -12.30
CA GLY A 87 16.30 -10.24 -12.50
C GLY A 87 15.20 -9.58 -11.67
N GLU A 88 14.61 -10.29 -10.69
CA GLU A 88 13.59 -9.69 -9.82
C GLU A 88 14.17 -8.54 -8.98
N ALA A 89 13.56 -7.34 -9.13
CA ALA A 89 13.92 -6.15 -8.38
C ALA A 89 13.21 -6.14 -7.02
N ARG A 90 13.98 -5.87 -5.95
CA ARG A 90 13.42 -5.77 -4.59
C ARG A 90 12.82 -4.41 -4.25
N GLY A 91 13.05 -3.38 -5.10
CA GLY A 91 12.72 -2.00 -4.74
C GLY A 91 13.56 -1.47 -3.57
N ILE A 92 13.23 -0.27 -3.11
CA ILE A 92 13.94 0.40 -2.01
C ILE A 92 12.91 0.97 -1.03
N VAL A 93 13.00 0.57 0.24
CA VAL A 93 12.34 1.21 1.37
C VAL A 93 13.46 1.66 2.31
N LEU A 94 13.60 2.96 2.49
CA LEU A 94 14.70 3.56 3.26
C LEU A 94 14.70 3.10 4.72
N GLY A 95 15.88 3.15 5.35
CA GLY A 95 16.02 2.94 6.80
C GLY A 95 15.44 4.10 7.60
N LEU A 96 15.11 3.84 8.87
CA LEU A 96 14.68 4.84 9.84
C LEU A 96 15.88 5.57 10.47
N PRO A 97 15.68 6.75 11.07
CA PRO A 97 14.39 7.49 11.18
C PRO A 97 14.06 8.31 9.92
N TRP A 98 12.78 8.52 9.68
CA TRP A 98 12.32 9.42 8.61
C TRP A 98 11.91 10.77 9.21
N LYS A 99 12.44 11.85 8.63
CA LYS A 99 11.92 13.20 8.93
C LYS A 99 10.49 13.34 8.38
N ASP A 100 9.69 14.21 8.97
CA ASP A 100 8.27 14.40 8.62
C ASP A 100 8.01 14.56 7.12
N HIS A 101 8.87 15.33 6.42
CA HIS A 101 8.72 15.53 4.97
C HIS A 101 9.00 14.24 4.15
N LEU A 102 9.91 13.37 4.62
CA LEU A 102 10.16 12.09 3.97
C LEU A 102 9.01 11.12 4.25
N LEU A 103 8.55 11.07 5.50
CA LEU A 103 7.39 10.29 5.91
C LEU A 103 6.14 10.66 5.08
N ALA A 104 5.89 11.97 4.91
CA ALA A 104 4.82 12.47 4.07
C ALA A 104 5.00 12.03 2.60
N ASN A 105 6.19 12.19 2.02
CA ASN A 105 6.48 11.79 0.64
C ASN A 105 6.28 10.29 0.42
N VAL A 106 6.79 9.44 1.31
CA VAL A 106 6.63 7.99 1.23
C VAL A 106 5.15 7.59 1.25
N SER A 107 4.31 8.32 1.98
CA SER A 107 2.89 8.00 2.14
C SER A 107 2.08 8.07 0.84
N PHE A 108 2.49 8.91 -0.11
CA PHE A 108 1.86 9.02 -1.44
C PHE A 108 2.78 8.51 -2.58
N GLY A 109 3.75 7.66 -2.25
CA GLY A 109 4.55 6.92 -3.24
C GLY A 109 5.84 7.60 -3.70
N GLN A 110 6.23 8.73 -3.11
CA GLN A 110 7.52 9.37 -3.37
C GLN A 110 8.53 9.04 -2.27
N GLY A 111 9.80 8.85 -2.65
CA GLY A 111 10.85 8.50 -1.66
C GLY A 111 11.01 7.00 -1.39
N MET A 112 10.33 6.15 -2.16
CA MET A 112 10.53 4.71 -2.23
C MET A 112 10.47 4.23 -3.68
N THR A 113 10.96 3.02 -3.95
CA THR A 113 10.78 2.37 -5.25
C THR A 113 10.21 0.97 -5.05
N SER A 114 9.35 0.56 -5.99
CA SER A 114 8.73 -0.76 -5.99
C SER A 114 8.67 -1.32 -7.41
N SER A 115 8.64 -2.64 -7.54
CA SER A 115 8.35 -3.28 -8.81
C SER A 115 6.83 -3.35 -9.06
N PRO A 116 6.37 -3.42 -10.33
CA PRO A 116 4.96 -3.68 -10.64
C PRO A 116 4.43 -4.95 -9.98
N LEU A 117 5.26 -5.99 -9.86
CA LEU A 117 4.90 -7.23 -9.21
C LEU A 117 4.62 -7.05 -7.71
N GLN A 118 5.46 -6.28 -6.99
CA GLN A 118 5.22 -5.95 -5.58
C GLN A 118 3.91 -5.18 -5.41
N MET A 119 3.64 -4.24 -6.30
CA MET A 119 2.40 -3.47 -6.26
C MET A 119 1.18 -4.38 -6.49
N ALA A 120 1.21 -5.21 -7.54
CA ALA A 120 0.14 -6.15 -7.83
C ALA A 120 -0.10 -7.12 -6.64
N ASN A 121 0.98 -7.63 -6.04
CA ASN A 121 0.88 -8.56 -4.91
C ASN A 121 0.32 -7.88 -3.63
N ALA A 122 0.66 -6.61 -3.40
CA ALA A 122 0.08 -5.83 -2.29
C ALA A 122 -1.43 -5.61 -2.48
N TYR A 123 -1.88 -5.27 -3.69
CA TYR A 123 -3.31 -5.17 -4.00
C TYR A 123 -4.02 -6.53 -3.91
N ALA A 124 -3.37 -7.60 -4.39
CA ALA A 124 -3.89 -8.96 -4.23
C ALA A 124 -4.08 -9.33 -2.76
N ALA A 125 -3.15 -8.94 -1.88
CA ALA A 125 -3.27 -9.17 -0.44
C ALA A 125 -4.47 -8.43 0.15
N ILE A 126 -4.75 -7.20 -0.28
CA ILE A 126 -5.97 -6.48 0.13
C ILE A 126 -7.23 -7.19 -0.41
N ALA A 127 -7.21 -7.67 -1.64
CA ALA A 127 -8.37 -8.29 -2.28
C ALA A 127 -8.75 -9.66 -1.68
N ASN A 128 -7.77 -10.43 -1.19
CA ASN A 128 -7.96 -11.81 -0.74
C ASN A 128 -8.11 -11.98 0.79
N GLY A 129 -8.50 -10.94 1.51
CA GLY A 129 -8.72 -11.01 2.96
C GLY A 129 -7.49 -10.71 3.80
N GLY A 130 -6.48 -10.04 3.23
CA GLY A 130 -5.31 -9.56 3.96
C GLY A 130 -4.13 -10.53 4.01
N ILE A 131 -4.05 -11.49 3.11
CA ILE A 131 -3.00 -12.50 3.04
C ILE A 131 -2.06 -12.22 1.88
N LEU A 132 -0.78 -12.05 2.16
CA LEU A 132 0.27 -11.96 1.16
C LEU A 132 0.68 -13.36 0.72
N ASN A 133 0.48 -13.68 -0.54
CA ASN A 133 0.86 -14.97 -1.14
C ASN A 133 2.16 -14.86 -1.95
N LYS A 134 2.88 -15.98 -2.05
CA LYS A 134 4.02 -16.09 -2.98
C LYS A 134 3.46 -16.07 -4.42
N PRO A 135 3.88 -15.12 -5.28
CA PRO A 135 3.47 -15.15 -6.69
C PRO A 135 4.16 -16.31 -7.42
N TYR A 136 3.48 -16.86 -8.41
CA TYR A 136 4.05 -17.87 -9.32
C TYR A 136 3.49 -17.68 -10.74
N ILE A 137 4.26 -18.06 -11.75
CA ILE A 137 3.88 -17.99 -13.16
C ILE A 137 3.48 -19.38 -13.67
N VAL A 138 4.24 -20.40 -13.30
CA VAL A 138 3.98 -21.76 -13.75
C VAL A 138 2.91 -22.39 -12.87
N GLN A 139 1.73 -22.63 -13.42
CA GLN A 139 0.64 -23.29 -12.70
C GLN A 139 0.88 -24.80 -12.58
N SER A 140 1.32 -25.44 -13.65
CA SER A 140 1.62 -26.87 -13.63
C SER A 140 2.66 -27.25 -14.67
N ILE A 141 3.38 -28.34 -14.39
CA ILE A 141 4.31 -29.01 -15.30
C ILE A 141 3.82 -30.43 -15.47
N THR A 142 3.58 -30.86 -16.71
CA THR A 142 3.18 -32.23 -17.03
C THR A 142 4.32 -32.91 -17.77
N ASP A 143 4.77 -34.01 -17.23
CA ASP A 143 5.71 -34.92 -17.87
C ASP A 143 4.93 -36.12 -18.42
N HIS A 144 4.80 -36.18 -19.74
CA HIS A 144 4.04 -37.24 -20.43
C HIS A 144 4.76 -38.56 -20.46
N GLU A 145 6.09 -38.58 -20.39
CA GLU A 145 6.89 -39.79 -20.43
C GLU A 145 6.75 -40.60 -19.14
N PHE A 146 6.76 -39.88 -17.99
CA PHE A 146 6.64 -40.52 -16.68
C PHE A 146 5.24 -40.39 -16.06
N ASN A 147 4.27 -39.88 -16.81
CA ASN A 147 2.89 -39.63 -16.35
C ASN A 147 2.84 -38.86 -15.01
N ARG A 148 3.69 -37.83 -14.85
CA ARG A 148 3.80 -37.03 -13.66
C ARG A 148 3.24 -35.63 -13.91
N LYS A 149 2.44 -35.14 -12.97
CA LYS A 149 1.96 -33.76 -12.96
C LYS A 149 2.37 -33.11 -11.65
N ILE A 150 3.10 -32.00 -11.74
CA ILE A 150 3.43 -31.13 -10.62
C ILE A 150 2.56 -29.88 -10.74
N GLU A 151 1.78 -29.57 -9.72
CA GLU A 151 0.95 -28.36 -9.66
C GLU A 151 1.45 -27.41 -8.58
N ASN A 152 1.63 -26.14 -8.94
CA ASN A 152 1.83 -25.08 -7.98
C ASN A 152 0.49 -24.69 -7.37
N LYS A 153 0.44 -24.57 -6.05
CA LYS A 153 -0.72 -24.10 -5.31
C LYS A 153 -0.39 -22.75 -4.66
N PRO A 154 -1.42 -21.91 -4.41
CA PRO A 154 -1.22 -20.68 -3.64
C PRO A 154 -0.51 -20.97 -2.32
N THR A 155 0.58 -20.26 -2.07
CA THR A 155 1.38 -20.41 -0.84
C THR A 155 1.31 -19.11 -0.05
N GLU A 156 0.74 -19.18 1.14
CA GLU A 156 0.68 -18.05 2.06
C GLU A 156 2.08 -17.74 2.60
N ILE A 157 2.48 -16.46 2.50
CA ILE A 157 3.70 -15.95 3.14
C ILE A 157 3.36 -15.47 4.53
N ARG A 158 2.34 -14.60 4.66
CA ARG A 158 1.88 -14.03 5.94
C ARG A 158 0.58 -13.24 5.79
N ARG A 159 -0.09 -13.04 6.90
CA ARG A 159 -1.17 -12.03 7.00
C ARG A 159 -0.56 -10.63 7.14
N VAL A 160 -1.03 -9.69 6.31
CA VAL A 160 -0.54 -8.30 6.30
C VAL A 160 -1.50 -7.32 6.96
N ILE A 161 -2.81 -7.60 6.89
CA ILE A 161 -3.90 -6.91 7.59
C ILE A 161 -4.97 -7.92 7.99
N SER A 162 -5.85 -7.54 8.90
CA SER A 162 -7.02 -8.34 9.27
C SER A 162 -8.00 -8.44 8.10
N GLU A 163 -8.88 -9.44 8.13
CA GLU A 163 -9.95 -9.59 7.16
C GLU A 163 -10.93 -8.41 7.20
N GLU A 164 -11.20 -7.89 8.39
CA GLU A 164 -12.02 -6.69 8.60
C GLU A 164 -11.43 -5.47 7.88
N THR A 165 -10.12 -5.22 8.07
CA THR A 165 -9.44 -4.12 7.39
C THR A 165 -9.38 -4.32 5.88
N SER A 166 -9.17 -5.56 5.41
CA SER A 166 -9.27 -5.91 3.99
C SER A 166 -10.65 -5.56 3.41
N GLN A 167 -11.71 -5.91 4.11
CA GLN A 167 -13.08 -5.60 3.67
C GLN A 167 -13.32 -4.09 3.60
N LYS A 168 -12.90 -3.33 4.63
CA LYS A 168 -12.97 -1.86 4.63
C LYS A 168 -12.21 -1.26 3.44
N MET A 169 -10.99 -1.72 3.20
CA MET A 169 -10.16 -1.25 2.08
C MET A 169 -10.79 -1.55 0.73
N ARG A 170 -11.38 -2.73 0.53
CA ARG A 170 -12.08 -3.08 -0.72
C ARG A 170 -13.27 -2.17 -0.98
N MET A 171 -14.07 -1.87 0.05
CA MET A 171 -15.21 -0.93 -0.07
C MET A 171 -14.73 0.48 -0.43
N MET A 172 -13.65 0.96 0.19
CA MET A 172 -13.08 2.27 -0.12
C MET A 172 -12.51 2.32 -1.54
N LEU A 173 -11.82 1.26 -1.98
CA LEU A 173 -11.26 1.16 -3.33
C LEU A 173 -12.33 1.11 -4.42
N ALA A 174 -13.48 0.49 -4.16
CA ALA A 174 -14.62 0.50 -5.09
C ALA A 174 -15.13 1.93 -5.36
N GLY A 175 -15.03 2.84 -4.39
CA GLY A 175 -15.39 4.25 -4.56
C GLY A 175 -14.40 5.07 -5.41
N VAL A 176 -13.25 4.52 -5.79
CA VAL A 176 -12.27 5.21 -6.67
C VAL A 176 -12.70 5.17 -8.13
N THR A 177 -13.50 4.16 -8.52
CA THR A 177 -13.91 3.89 -9.91
C THR A 177 -15.38 4.18 -10.17
N SER A 178 -16.10 4.70 -9.19
CA SER A 178 -17.55 5.03 -9.28
C SER A 178 -17.80 6.48 -9.64
#